data_452d67581550a0bd9fccbcc58be71031
#
_entry.id   452d67581550a0bd9fccbcc58be71031
#
_cell.length_a   1.000
_cell.length_b   1.000
_cell.length_c   1.000
_cell.angle_alpha   90.00
_cell.angle_beta   90.00
_cell.angle_gamma   90.00
#
_symmetry.space_group_name_H-M   'P 1'
#
loop_
_entity.id
_entity.type
_entity.pdbx_description
1 polymer ?
#
loop_
_entity_poly.entity_id
_entity_poly.type
_entity_poly.pdbx_seq_one_letter_code
_entity_poly.pdbx_strand_id
1 'polypeptide(L)'
;MSEVFLELGQRPDEAGPPINGPAAYPDDVTDRLTADAQHITARYPDARSALLPLLHLVQSEDGCLTPAGIRFCAERLDLTDAEVTAVATFYSMYRRTPTGDYLVGVCTNTLCAIMGGDAILDALQEHLDIHAGQTTADGRVTLEHIECNAACDYAPVVMVNWEFFDNQTPSSARDLVDGLRSGNPPDPTRGAPLCTFRETARTLAGLTDPHVRGGAPGAATLAGLRQAQELGMSADPDGASA
;
A
#
# COMPACT_ATOMS: atom_id res chain seq x y z
N MET A 1 -36.88 -14.03 -21.82
CA MET A 1 -35.73 -13.10 -21.86
C MET A 1 -35.18 -13.06 -20.44
N SER A 2 -33.99 -13.62 -20.20
CA SER A 2 -33.36 -13.55 -18.88
C SER A 2 -32.81 -12.13 -18.72
N GLU A 3 -33.29 -11.42 -17.71
CA GLU A 3 -32.66 -10.17 -17.30
C GLU A 3 -31.26 -10.48 -16.76
N VAL A 4 -30.25 -9.96 -17.42
CA VAL A 4 -28.87 -10.02 -16.92
C VAL A 4 -28.69 -8.79 -16.02
N PHE A 5 -28.65 -8.97 -14.72
CA PHE A 5 -28.22 -7.93 -13.79
C PHE A 5 -26.70 -7.87 -13.82
N LEU A 6 -26.17 -6.77 -14.35
CA LEU A 6 -24.75 -6.43 -14.20
C LEU A 6 -24.59 -5.77 -12.83
N GLU A 7 -23.98 -6.45 -11.86
CA GLU A 7 -23.44 -5.78 -10.68
C GLU A 7 -22.21 -4.98 -11.07
N LEU A 8 -22.38 -3.67 -11.18
CA LEU A 8 -21.27 -2.74 -11.49
C LEU A 8 -20.55 -2.32 -10.19
N GLY A 9 -19.76 -3.22 -9.61
CA GLY A 9 -18.89 -2.91 -8.47
C GLY A 9 -19.62 -2.52 -7.17
N GLN A 10 -18.87 -2.06 -6.18
CA GLN A 10 -19.43 -1.51 -4.93
C GLN A 10 -20.29 -0.28 -5.24
N ARG A 11 -21.50 -0.24 -4.68
CA ARG A 11 -22.34 0.94 -4.79
C ARG A 11 -21.65 2.12 -4.10
N PRO A 12 -21.74 3.34 -4.68
CA PRO A 12 -21.12 4.53 -4.07
C PRO A 12 -21.62 4.86 -2.65
N ASP A 13 -22.76 4.32 -2.26
CA ASP A 13 -23.44 4.47 -0.96
C ASP A 13 -23.13 3.33 0.02
N GLU A 14 -22.41 2.28 -0.37
CA GLU A 14 -21.94 1.26 0.57
C GLU A 14 -20.78 1.82 1.41
N ALA A 15 -21.07 2.06 2.68
CA ALA A 15 -20.02 2.37 3.64
C ALA A 15 -19.04 1.17 3.71
N GLY A 16 -17.79 1.41 3.43
CA GLY A 16 -16.76 0.39 3.66
C GLY A 16 -16.70 0.00 5.14
N PRO A 17 -15.86 -0.97 5.55
CA PRO A 17 -15.80 -1.44 6.92
C PRO A 17 -15.56 -0.29 7.89
N PRO A 18 -16.24 -0.29 9.07
CA PRO A 18 -16.01 0.72 10.08
C PRO A 18 -14.56 0.67 10.59
N ILE A 19 -14.03 1.82 11.04
CA ILE A 19 -12.75 1.88 11.73
C ILE A 19 -12.98 1.40 13.16
N ASN A 20 -12.46 0.22 13.48
CA ASN A 20 -12.61 -0.44 14.78
C ASN A 20 -11.26 -0.53 15.49
N GLY A 21 -11.29 -0.76 16.81
CA GLY A 21 -10.07 -0.95 17.61
C GLY A 21 -10.08 -0.13 18.90
N PRO A 22 -8.90 0.05 19.52
CA PRO A 22 -8.77 0.83 20.74
C PRO A 22 -9.20 2.29 20.53
N ALA A 23 -9.80 2.89 21.56
CA ALA A 23 -10.22 4.30 21.53
C ALA A 23 -9.11 5.26 21.98
N ALA A 24 -8.06 4.77 22.60
CA ALA A 24 -6.90 5.55 23.05
C ALA A 24 -5.65 4.66 23.06
N TYR A 25 -4.49 5.28 22.92
CA TYR A 25 -3.20 4.62 23.11
C TYR A 25 -2.76 4.66 24.58
N PRO A 26 -1.96 3.68 25.03
CA PRO A 26 -1.19 3.78 26.27
C PRO A 26 -0.22 4.98 26.24
N ASP A 27 0.18 5.47 27.42
CA ASP A 27 1.02 6.67 27.53
C ASP A 27 2.38 6.50 26.83
N ASP A 28 3.03 5.35 26.98
CA ASP A 28 4.31 5.05 26.33
C ASP A 28 4.23 5.01 24.80
N VAL A 29 3.12 4.52 24.25
CA VAL A 29 2.85 4.54 22.80
C VAL A 29 2.60 5.96 22.35
N THR A 30 1.79 6.72 23.10
CA THR A 30 1.48 8.12 22.83
C THR A 30 2.74 8.99 22.81
N ASP A 31 3.65 8.79 23.75
CA ASP A 31 4.91 9.54 23.85
C ASP A 31 5.80 9.28 22.63
N ARG A 32 5.95 8.01 22.22
CA ARG A 32 6.73 7.62 21.06
C ARG A 32 6.13 8.16 19.76
N LEU A 33 4.84 7.98 19.55
CA LEU A 33 4.14 8.52 18.39
C LEU A 33 4.21 10.06 18.33
N THR A 34 4.19 10.72 19.50
CA THR A 34 4.31 12.19 19.59
C THR A 34 5.67 12.69 19.10
N ALA A 35 6.76 12.01 19.50
CA ALA A 35 8.10 12.37 19.04
C ALA A 35 8.24 12.20 17.51
N ASP A 36 7.74 11.08 16.98
CA ASP A 36 7.73 10.82 15.53
C ASP A 36 6.85 11.85 14.78
N ALA A 37 5.67 12.15 15.30
CA ALA A 37 4.74 13.13 14.70
C ALA A 37 5.33 14.54 14.65
N GLN A 38 6.03 14.97 15.69
CA GLN A 38 6.72 16.27 15.70
C GLN A 38 7.78 16.34 14.60
N HIS A 39 8.55 15.26 14.42
CA HIS A 39 9.56 15.19 13.36
C HIS A 39 8.94 15.19 11.96
N ILE A 40 7.80 14.55 11.77
CA ILE A 40 7.06 14.56 10.51
C ILE A 40 6.50 15.95 10.23
N THR A 41 5.77 16.52 11.18
CA THR A 41 5.07 17.80 11.02
C THR A 41 6.02 18.96 10.73
N ALA A 42 7.22 18.94 11.33
CA ALA A 42 8.24 19.98 11.12
C ALA A 42 8.72 20.12 9.66
N ARG A 43 8.42 19.16 8.79
CA ARG A 43 8.78 19.20 7.35
C ARG A 43 7.80 20.01 6.51
N TYR A 44 6.64 20.37 7.06
CA TYR A 44 5.55 21.01 6.33
C TYR A 44 5.36 22.44 6.83
N PRO A 45 5.24 23.43 5.90
CA PRO A 45 4.92 24.81 6.28
C PRO A 45 3.55 24.92 6.95
N ASP A 46 2.58 24.10 6.55
CA ASP A 46 1.26 23.96 7.16
C ASP A 46 1.15 22.58 7.80
N ALA A 47 0.92 22.56 9.12
CA ALA A 47 0.81 21.32 9.88
C ALA A 47 -0.26 20.36 9.33
N ARG A 48 -1.38 20.88 8.80
CA ARG A 48 -2.45 20.08 8.18
C ARG A 48 -1.95 19.21 7.02
N SER A 49 -0.92 19.64 6.30
CA SER A 49 -0.32 18.90 5.19
C SER A 49 0.38 17.61 5.64
N ALA A 50 0.67 17.46 6.94
CA ALA A 50 1.24 16.24 7.51
C ALA A 50 0.21 15.13 7.77
N LEU A 51 -1.09 15.34 7.46
CA LEU A 51 -2.13 14.35 7.78
C LEU A 51 -1.87 12.99 7.11
N LEU A 52 -1.49 12.96 5.84
CA LEU A 52 -1.22 11.71 5.12
C LEU A 52 -0.08 10.89 5.76
N PRO A 53 1.11 11.46 6.01
CA PRO A 53 2.17 10.71 6.69
C PRO A 53 1.82 10.36 8.15
N LEU A 54 1.04 11.17 8.87
CA LEU A 54 0.60 10.81 10.22
C LEU A 54 -0.38 9.63 10.22
N LEU A 55 -1.25 9.51 9.23
CA LEU A 55 -2.09 8.33 9.05
C LEU A 55 -1.25 7.07 8.79
N HIS A 56 -0.18 7.17 8.01
CA HIS A 56 0.77 6.07 7.86
C HIS A 56 1.51 5.75 9.16
N LEU A 57 1.86 6.77 9.96
CA LEU A 57 2.50 6.58 11.26
C LEU A 57 1.63 5.74 12.21
N VAL A 58 0.35 6.12 12.39
CA VAL A 58 -0.56 5.36 13.27
C VAL A 58 -0.90 3.99 12.70
N GLN A 59 -0.99 3.85 11.37
CA GLN A 59 -1.13 2.56 10.71
C GLN A 59 0.08 1.63 10.94
N SER A 60 1.29 2.18 11.03
CA SER A 60 2.48 1.40 11.36
C SER A 60 2.45 0.83 12.77
N GLU A 61 1.75 1.50 13.70
CA GLU A 61 1.56 1.02 15.07
C GLU A 61 0.57 -0.14 15.15
N ASP A 62 -0.60 0.04 14.54
CA ASP A 62 -1.74 -0.86 14.73
C ASP A 62 -1.88 -1.92 13.60
N GLY A 63 -1.22 -1.73 12.46
CA GLY A 63 -1.42 -2.54 11.24
C GLY A 63 -2.69 -2.20 10.47
N CYS A 64 -3.46 -1.23 10.96
CA CYS A 64 -4.64 -0.63 10.34
C CYS A 64 -4.92 0.72 11.02
N LEU A 65 -5.91 1.45 10.55
CA LEU A 65 -6.39 2.64 11.25
C LEU A 65 -7.35 2.23 12.37
N THR A 66 -7.21 2.89 13.52
CA THR A 66 -8.03 2.69 14.72
C THR A 66 -8.62 4.02 15.18
N PRO A 67 -9.69 4.02 16.01
CA PRO A 67 -10.19 5.26 16.61
C PRO A 67 -9.12 6.02 17.41
N ALA A 68 -8.19 5.31 18.07
CA ALA A 68 -7.05 5.92 18.75
C ALA A 68 -6.13 6.66 17.76
N GLY A 69 -5.82 6.03 16.61
CA GLY A 69 -5.00 6.64 15.56
C GLY A 69 -5.66 7.86 14.93
N ILE A 70 -6.97 7.80 14.65
CA ILE A 70 -7.74 8.94 14.11
C ILE A 70 -7.68 10.12 15.09
N ARG A 71 -8.00 9.88 16.37
CA ARG A 71 -7.96 10.92 17.42
C ARG A 71 -6.55 11.50 17.59
N PHE A 72 -5.53 10.64 17.62
CA PHE A 72 -4.14 11.09 17.71
C PHE A 72 -3.79 12.07 16.57
N CYS A 73 -4.14 11.76 15.33
CA CYS A 73 -3.91 12.65 14.20
C CYS A 73 -4.70 13.97 14.32
N ALA A 74 -5.97 13.88 14.73
CA ALA A 74 -6.83 15.03 14.93
C ALA A 74 -6.25 16.02 15.96
N GLU A 75 -5.86 15.53 17.13
CA GLU A 75 -5.26 16.34 18.20
C GLU A 75 -3.91 16.98 17.79
N ARG A 76 -3.09 16.26 17.01
CA ARG A 76 -1.78 16.80 16.56
C ARG A 76 -1.89 17.90 15.51
N LEU A 77 -2.96 17.93 14.75
CA LEU A 77 -3.14 18.85 13.62
C LEU A 77 -4.24 19.88 13.84
N ASP A 78 -4.84 19.92 15.05
CA ASP A 78 -6.00 20.78 15.36
C ASP A 78 -7.16 20.55 14.37
N LEU A 79 -7.46 19.27 14.10
CA LEU A 79 -8.55 18.82 13.24
C LEU A 79 -9.62 18.10 14.07
N THR A 80 -10.79 17.93 13.48
CA THR A 80 -11.83 17.05 14.03
C THR A 80 -11.61 15.60 13.61
N ASP A 81 -12.06 14.64 14.41
CA ASP A 81 -12.05 13.20 14.07
C ASP A 81 -12.76 12.96 12.73
N ALA A 82 -13.81 13.73 12.41
CA ALA A 82 -14.55 13.62 11.17
C ALA A 82 -13.71 14.05 9.94
N GLU A 83 -12.94 15.13 10.03
CA GLU A 83 -12.04 15.57 8.95
C GLU A 83 -10.94 14.54 8.70
N VAL A 84 -10.34 14.00 9.76
CA VAL A 84 -9.33 12.95 9.65
C VAL A 84 -9.92 11.67 9.05
N THR A 85 -11.12 11.26 9.51
CA THR A 85 -11.83 10.09 8.99
C THR A 85 -12.18 10.25 7.51
N ALA A 86 -12.59 11.44 7.08
CA ALA A 86 -12.90 11.71 5.67
C ALA A 86 -11.68 11.46 4.76
N VAL A 87 -10.49 11.88 5.19
CA VAL A 87 -9.24 11.61 4.46
C VAL A 87 -8.86 10.13 4.55
N ALA A 88 -8.93 9.55 5.75
CA ALA A 88 -8.58 8.16 6.00
C ALA A 88 -9.42 7.15 5.19
N THR A 89 -10.67 7.49 4.88
CA THR A 89 -11.58 6.63 4.10
C THR A 89 -11.52 6.88 2.59
N PHE A 90 -10.84 7.93 2.16
CA PHE A 90 -10.71 8.28 0.74
C PHE A 90 -9.62 7.47 0.03
N TYR A 91 -8.50 7.19 0.69
CA TYR A 91 -7.35 6.52 0.08
C TYR A 91 -7.32 5.02 0.41
N SER A 92 -7.15 4.16 -0.60
CA SER A 92 -7.10 2.71 -0.45
C SER A 92 -5.89 2.19 0.33
N MET A 93 -4.82 2.98 0.45
CA MET A 93 -3.62 2.63 1.22
C MET A 93 -3.86 2.62 2.73
N TYR A 94 -4.90 3.30 3.23
CA TYR A 94 -5.28 3.27 4.64
C TYR A 94 -6.24 2.13 4.91
N ARG A 95 -5.76 1.14 5.67
CA ARG A 95 -6.52 -0.07 5.98
C ARG A 95 -7.43 0.17 7.18
N ARG A 96 -8.67 -0.30 7.09
CA ARG A 96 -9.67 -0.19 8.17
C ARG A 96 -9.85 -1.50 8.94
N THR A 97 -9.17 -2.54 8.50
CA THR A 97 -9.12 -3.86 9.12
C THR A 97 -7.66 -4.28 9.28
N PRO A 98 -7.33 -5.08 10.31
CA PRO A 98 -5.98 -5.56 10.51
C PRO A 98 -5.40 -6.22 9.25
N THR A 99 -4.21 -5.78 8.88
CA THR A 99 -3.46 -6.27 7.73
C THR A 99 -2.35 -7.18 8.21
N GLY A 100 -2.10 -8.29 7.52
CA GLY A 100 -0.99 -9.20 7.80
C GLY A 100 0.38 -8.55 7.57
N ASP A 101 1.44 -9.33 7.82
CA ASP A 101 2.80 -8.86 7.57
C ASP A 101 3.02 -8.43 6.12
N TYR A 102 2.32 -9.09 5.18
CA TYR A 102 2.41 -8.82 3.76
C TYR A 102 1.02 -8.61 3.16
N LEU A 103 0.80 -7.42 2.60
CA LEU A 103 -0.37 -7.10 1.78
C LEU A 103 -0.06 -7.48 0.35
N VAL A 104 -0.71 -8.54 -0.14
CA VAL A 104 -0.53 -9.06 -1.51
C VAL A 104 -1.68 -8.60 -2.38
N GLY A 105 -1.42 -7.69 -3.30
CA GLY A 105 -2.38 -7.14 -4.22
C GLY A 105 -2.21 -7.67 -5.63
N VAL A 106 -3.25 -8.27 -6.20
CA VAL A 106 -3.26 -8.79 -7.58
C VAL A 106 -3.97 -7.80 -8.48
N CYS A 107 -3.29 -7.31 -9.51
CA CYS A 107 -3.90 -6.46 -10.51
C CYS A 107 -4.75 -7.30 -11.47
N THR A 108 -6.05 -6.98 -11.56
CA THR A 108 -7.01 -7.62 -12.45
C THR A 108 -7.62 -6.61 -13.45
N ASN A 109 -6.94 -5.48 -13.66
CA ASN A 109 -7.37 -4.49 -14.65
C ASN A 109 -6.98 -4.93 -16.07
N THR A 110 -7.67 -4.40 -17.02
CA THR A 110 -7.72 -4.73 -18.44
C THR A 110 -6.57 -5.59 -18.98
N LEU A 111 -5.33 -5.07 -18.99
CA LEU A 111 -4.21 -5.82 -19.57
C LEU A 111 -3.75 -6.97 -18.66
N CYS A 112 -3.67 -6.75 -17.36
CA CYS A 112 -3.34 -7.82 -16.40
C CYS A 112 -4.40 -8.93 -16.44
N ALA A 113 -5.70 -8.61 -16.52
CA ALA A 113 -6.79 -9.58 -16.68
C ALA A 113 -6.59 -10.43 -17.94
N ILE A 114 -6.42 -9.78 -19.11
CA ILE A 114 -6.19 -10.48 -20.39
C ILE A 114 -4.95 -11.39 -20.34
N MET A 115 -3.91 -10.96 -19.62
CA MET A 115 -2.65 -11.69 -19.47
C MET A 115 -2.68 -12.77 -18.37
N GLY A 116 -3.80 -12.90 -17.63
CA GLY A 116 -4.01 -13.95 -16.62
C GLY A 116 -4.06 -13.45 -15.17
N GLY A 117 -4.26 -12.16 -14.91
CA GLY A 117 -4.38 -11.60 -13.58
C GLY A 117 -5.52 -12.22 -12.75
N ASP A 118 -6.68 -12.45 -13.39
CA ASP A 118 -7.81 -13.12 -12.73
C ASP A 118 -7.45 -14.55 -12.33
N ALA A 119 -6.76 -15.30 -13.21
CA ALA A 119 -6.31 -16.65 -12.90
C ALA A 119 -5.25 -16.69 -11.77
N ILE A 120 -4.44 -15.62 -11.63
CA ILE A 120 -3.52 -15.48 -10.49
C ILE A 120 -4.31 -15.27 -9.21
N LEU A 121 -5.30 -14.37 -9.20
CA LEU A 121 -6.13 -14.10 -8.03
C LEU A 121 -6.86 -15.37 -7.57
N ASP A 122 -7.51 -16.07 -8.50
CA ASP A 122 -8.21 -17.33 -8.20
C ASP A 122 -7.27 -18.38 -7.62
N ALA A 123 -6.08 -18.55 -8.23
CA ALA A 123 -5.07 -19.48 -7.77
C ALA A 123 -4.55 -19.17 -6.36
N LEU A 124 -4.42 -17.89 -6.00
CA LEU A 124 -4.01 -17.47 -4.67
C LEU A 124 -5.14 -17.63 -3.64
N GLN A 125 -6.38 -17.35 -4.00
CA GLN A 125 -7.54 -17.60 -3.13
C GLN A 125 -7.65 -19.09 -2.76
N GLU A 126 -7.53 -19.97 -3.75
CA GLU A 126 -7.53 -21.42 -3.54
C GLU A 126 -6.34 -21.89 -2.69
N HIS A 127 -5.12 -21.39 -3.00
CA HIS A 127 -3.89 -21.81 -2.34
C HIS A 127 -3.79 -21.35 -0.89
N LEU A 128 -4.28 -20.16 -0.58
CA LEU A 128 -4.24 -19.58 0.76
C LEU A 128 -5.49 -19.91 1.59
N ASP A 129 -6.53 -20.49 0.97
CA ASP A 129 -7.85 -20.75 1.58
C ASP A 129 -8.49 -19.49 2.16
N ILE A 130 -8.42 -18.37 1.42
CA ILE A 130 -9.03 -17.09 1.76
C ILE A 130 -9.59 -16.42 0.50
N HIS A 131 -10.51 -15.48 0.69
CA HIS A 131 -10.97 -14.60 -0.38
C HIS A 131 -10.22 -13.26 -0.38
N ALA A 132 -10.28 -12.53 -1.50
CA ALA A 132 -9.79 -11.17 -1.58
C ALA A 132 -10.42 -10.30 -0.45
N GLY A 133 -9.59 -9.50 0.22
CA GLY A 133 -9.96 -8.74 1.41
C GLY A 133 -9.73 -9.46 2.74
N GLN A 134 -9.32 -10.73 2.72
CA GLN A 134 -9.10 -11.52 3.93
C GLN A 134 -7.60 -11.74 4.22
N THR A 135 -7.33 -12.06 5.48
CA THR A 135 -5.98 -12.37 5.98
C THR A 135 -5.91 -13.84 6.36
N THR A 136 -4.80 -14.50 6.04
CA THR A 136 -4.52 -15.89 6.43
C THR A 136 -4.55 -16.05 7.95
N ALA A 137 -4.93 -17.25 8.43
CA ALA A 137 -5.06 -17.53 9.86
C ALA A 137 -3.77 -17.35 10.67
N ASP A 138 -2.60 -17.45 10.01
CA ASP A 138 -1.29 -17.17 10.59
C ASP A 138 -0.95 -15.67 10.68
N GLY A 139 -1.81 -14.80 10.18
CA GLY A 139 -1.61 -13.35 10.16
C GLY A 139 -0.53 -12.87 9.21
N ARG A 140 -0.01 -13.72 8.33
CA ARG A 140 1.13 -13.39 7.48
C ARG A 140 0.74 -12.66 6.22
N VAL A 141 -0.30 -13.10 5.53
CA VAL A 141 -0.70 -12.59 4.21
C VAL A 141 -2.13 -12.08 4.25
N THR A 142 -2.32 -10.84 3.80
CA THR A 142 -3.63 -10.30 3.41
C THR A 142 -3.67 -10.26 1.90
N LEU A 143 -4.66 -10.95 1.30
CA LEU A 143 -4.86 -10.95 -0.15
C LEU A 143 -5.87 -9.88 -0.54
N GLU A 144 -5.61 -9.14 -1.60
CA GLU A 144 -6.58 -8.24 -2.18
C GLU A 144 -6.50 -8.18 -3.71
N HIS A 145 -7.57 -7.81 -4.31
CA HIS A 145 -7.64 -7.33 -5.67
C HIS A 145 -7.31 -5.83 -5.68
N ILE A 146 -6.46 -5.40 -6.60
CA ILE A 146 -6.05 -4.00 -6.70
C ILE A 146 -6.36 -3.42 -8.08
N GLU A 147 -6.56 -2.11 -8.09
CA GLU A 147 -6.66 -1.32 -9.31
C GLU A 147 -5.30 -1.21 -10.01
N CYS A 148 -5.31 -0.72 -11.26
CA CYS A 148 -4.12 -0.62 -12.09
C CYS A 148 -3.06 0.31 -11.48
N ASN A 149 -1.86 -0.22 -11.28
CA ASN A 149 -0.69 0.52 -10.79
C ASN A 149 0.21 1.03 -11.93
N ALA A 150 -0.33 1.17 -13.15
CA ALA A 150 0.36 1.67 -14.35
C ALA A 150 1.66 0.91 -14.70
N ALA A 151 1.73 -0.39 -14.35
CA ALA A 151 2.85 -1.29 -14.64
C ALA A 151 2.53 -2.28 -15.78
N CYS A 152 1.70 -1.85 -16.73
CA CYS A 152 1.16 -2.70 -17.80
C CYS A 152 2.22 -3.21 -18.78
N ASP A 153 3.36 -2.55 -18.84
CA ASP A 153 4.53 -2.97 -19.61
C ASP A 153 5.12 -4.32 -19.14
N TYR A 154 4.81 -4.72 -17.91
CA TYR A 154 5.23 -5.98 -17.29
C TYR A 154 4.07 -6.82 -16.74
N ALA A 155 2.90 -6.68 -17.36
CA ALA A 155 1.70 -7.47 -16.98
C ALA A 155 1.92 -8.99 -17.16
N PRO A 156 1.28 -9.86 -16.32
CA PRO A 156 0.49 -9.50 -15.12
C PRO A 156 1.36 -9.11 -13.91
N VAL A 157 0.84 -8.23 -13.07
CA VAL A 157 1.58 -7.68 -11.93
C VAL A 157 0.90 -8.05 -10.61
N VAL A 158 1.71 -8.48 -9.66
CA VAL A 158 1.36 -8.62 -8.25
C VAL A 158 2.18 -7.62 -7.46
N MET A 159 1.60 -7.02 -6.43
CA MET A 159 2.32 -6.15 -5.50
C MET A 159 2.34 -6.77 -4.11
N VAL A 160 3.47 -6.61 -3.42
CA VAL A 160 3.59 -6.96 -2.01
C VAL A 160 4.07 -5.73 -1.24
N ASN A 161 3.26 -5.22 -0.33
CA ASN A 161 3.54 -3.98 0.40
C ASN A 161 4.00 -2.83 -0.52
N TRP A 162 3.34 -2.73 -1.71
CA TRP A 162 3.58 -1.76 -2.80
C TRP A 162 4.88 -1.95 -3.59
N GLU A 163 5.64 -3.02 -3.35
CA GLU A 163 6.75 -3.42 -4.23
C GLU A 163 6.27 -4.35 -5.35
N PHE A 164 6.91 -4.28 -6.51
CA PHE A 164 6.42 -4.91 -7.75
C PHE A 164 7.00 -6.30 -7.98
N PHE A 165 6.12 -7.23 -8.36
CA PHE A 165 6.44 -8.54 -8.90
C PHE A 165 5.83 -8.64 -10.30
N ASP A 166 6.67 -8.48 -11.30
CA ASP A 166 6.31 -8.37 -12.71
C ASP A 166 6.15 -9.75 -13.36
N ASN A 167 5.40 -9.80 -14.49
CA ASN A 167 5.24 -10.99 -15.34
C ASN A 167 4.84 -12.25 -14.55
N GLN A 168 3.96 -12.10 -13.59
CA GLN A 168 3.55 -13.19 -12.72
C GLN A 168 2.67 -14.22 -13.45
N THR A 169 2.75 -15.45 -13.01
CA THR A 169 1.88 -16.56 -13.39
C THR A 169 1.22 -17.14 -12.14
N PRO A 170 0.15 -17.95 -12.26
CA PRO A 170 -0.42 -18.63 -11.09
C PRO A 170 0.61 -19.44 -10.29
N SER A 171 1.59 -20.06 -10.95
CA SER A 171 2.66 -20.82 -10.28
C SER A 171 3.61 -19.90 -9.54
N SER A 172 4.18 -18.88 -10.19
CA SER A 172 5.13 -17.97 -9.54
C SER A 172 4.50 -17.17 -8.41
N ALA A 173 3.20 -16.84 -8.50
CA ALA A 173 2.47 -16.18 -7.44
C ALA A 173 2.27 -17.07 -6.20
N ARG A 174 2.05 -18.39 -6.39
CA ARG A 174 2.04 -19.34 -5.26
C ARG A 174 3.41 -19.45 -4.61
N ASP A 175 4.48 -19.59 -5.41
CA ASP A 175 5.85 -19.63 -4.90
C ASP A 175 6.19 -18.34 -4.11
N LEU A 176 5.72 -17.19 -4.60
CA LEU A 176 5.86 -15.90 -3.92
C LEU A 176 5.22 -15.93 -2.53
N VAL A 177 3.93 -16.28 -2.41
CA VAL A 177 3.24 -16.28 -1.11
C VAL A 177 3.77 -17.35 -0.17
N ASP A 178 4.24 -18.47 -0.67
CA ASP A 178 4.91 -19.51 0.13
C ASP A 178 6.24 -19.00 0.70
N GLY A 179 7.01 -18.26 -0.10
CA GLY A 179 8.22 -17.56 0.35
C GLY A 179 7.93 -16.55 1.47
N LEU A 180 6.86 -15.74 1.31
CA LEU A 180 6.42 -14.79 2.35
C LEU A 180 6.05 -15.50 3.65
N ARG A 181 5.27 -16.58 3.57
CA ARG A 181 4.80 -17.34 4.75
C ARG A 181 5.91 -18.12 5.43
N SER A 182 6.89 -18.62 4.69
CA SER A 182 8.05 -19.34 5.26
C SER A 182 9.12 -18.43 5.87
N GLY A 183 8.99 -17.11 5.74
CA GLY A 183 9.97 -16.16 6.23
C GLY A 183 11.19 -15.96 5.30
N ASN A 184 11.06 -16.39 4.06
CA ASN A 184 12.06 -16.19 3.00
C ASN A 184 11.46 -15.38 1.85
N PRO A 185 11.14 -14.09 2.07
CA PRO A 185 10.53 -13.26 1.05
C PRO A 185 11.47 -13.14 -0.15
N PRO A 186 10.98 -13.38 -1.38
CA PRO A 186 11.79 -13.15 -2.57
C PRO A 186 11.97 -11.65 -2.81
N ASP A 187 13.04 -11.28 -3.51
CA ASP A 187 13.28 -9.90 -3.91
C ASP A 187 12.24 -9.47 -4.96
N PRO A 188 11.70 -8.23 -4.84
CA PRO A 188 10.87 -7.65 -5.88
C PRO A 188 11.61 -7.55 -7.22
N THR A 189 10.85 -7.61 -8.33
CA THR A 189 11.45 -7.43 -9.66
C THR A 189 11.94 -6.00 -9.88
N ARG A 190 11.37 -5.07 -9.14
CA ARG A 190 11.78 -3.65 -9.07
C ARG A 190 11.26 -3.06 -7.77
N GLY A 191 11.96 -2.05 -7.26
CA GLY A 191 11.68 -1.41 -5.99
C GLY A 191 12.71 -1.75 -4.92
N ALA A 192 12.34 -1.55 -3.67
CA ALA A 192 13.16 -1.85 -2.49
C ALA A 192 12.98 -3.30 -2.03
N PRO A 193 13.93 -3.87 -1.29
CA PRO A 193 13.73 -5.14 -0.61
C PRO A 193 12.45 -5.11 0.25
N LEU A 194 11.74 -6.23 0.30
CA LEU A 194 10.53 -6.33 1.09
C LEU A 194 10.80 -6.13 2.58
N CYS A 195 9.94 -5.36 3.21
CA CYS A 195 9.78 -5.30 4.65
C CYS A 195 8.31 -5.56 5.01
N THR A 196 7.99 -5.68 6.29
CA THR A 196 6.62 -5.92 6.73
C THR A 196 5.71 -4.72 6.41
N PHE A 197 4.41 -4.94 6.36
CA PHE A 197 3.41 -3.89 6.14
C PHE A 197 3.57 -2.72 7.12
N ARG A 198 3.84 -3.02 8.39
CA ARG A 198 4.06 -1.99 9.42
C ARG A 198 5.34 -1.19 9.18
N GLU A 199 6.41 -1.83 8.79
CA GLU A 199 7.68 -1.16 8.43
C GLU A 199 7.52 -0.31 7.17
N THR A 200 6.81 -0.84 6.16
CA THR A 200 6.49 -0.05 4.95
C THR A 200 5.64 1.17 5.30
N ALA A 201 4.60 1.02 6.15
CA ALA A 201 3.81 2.15 6.61
C ALA A 201 4.68 3.20 7.35
N ARG A 202 5.66 2.76 8.16
CA ARG A 202 6.60 3.66 8.83
C ARG A 202 7.51 4.40 7.83
N THR A 203 7.94 3.73 6.78
CA THR A 203 8.69 4.34 5.67
C THR A 203 7.83 5.39 4.94
N LEU A 204 6.56 5.07 4.66
CA LEU A 204 5.61 6.01 4.03
C LEU A 204 5.25 7.20 4.93
N ALA A 205 5.35 7.07 6.25
CA ALA A 205 5.28 8.18 7.18
C ALA A 205 6.51 9.13 7.05
N GLY A 206 7.51 8.73 6.27
CA GLY A 206 8.74 9.48 6.08
C GLY A 206 9.78 9.26 7.19
N LEU A 207 9.61 8.24 8.00
CA LEU A 207 10.59 7.80 8.98
C LEU A 207 11.46 6.74 8.31
N THR A 208 12.44 7.19 7.53
CA THR A 208 13.30 6.31 6.74
C THR A 208 14.20 5.45 7.61
N ASP A 209 14.17 4.15 7.37
CA ASP A 209 15.27 3.28 7.75
C ASP A 209 16.46 3.59 6.83
N PRO A 210 17.65 3.92 7.35
CA PRO A 210 18.84 4.16 6.55
C PRO A 210 19.27 2.93 5.72
N HIS A 211 18.70 1.77 5.97
CA HIS A 211 18.94 0.52 5.22
C HIS A 211 18.03 0.36 4.00
N VAL A 212 16.94 1.15 3.87
CA VAL A 212 16.09 1.12 2.67
C VAL A 212 16.82 1.80 1.52
N ARG A 213 17.45 1.00 0.66
CA ARG A 213 17.98 1.45 -0.62
C ARG A 213 16.90 1.26 -1.66
N GLY A 214 16.54 2.32 -2.35
CA GLY A 214 15.67 2.22 -3.53
C GLY A 214 16.27 1.20 -4.52
N GLY A 215 15.44 0.31 -5.04
CA GLY A 215 15.85 -0.65 -6.06
C GLY A 215 16.34 0.05 -7.33
N ALA A 216 17.16 -0.62 -8.12
CA ALA A 216 17.57 -0.12 -9.42
C ALA A 216 16.35 -0.02 -10.34
N PRO A 217 16.22 1.07 -11.14
CA PRO A 217 15.13 1.19 -12.09
C PRO A 217 15.19 0.09 -13.14
N GLY A 218 14.03 -0.46 -13.51
CA GLY A 218 13.91 -1.50 -14.52
C GLY A 218 14.29 -1.03 -15.93
N ALA A 219 14.52 -1.97 -16.84
CA ALA A 219 14.98 -1.70 -18.21
C ALA A 219 14.01 -0.78 -19.00
N ALA A 220 12.70 -0.95 -18.81
CA ALA A 220 11.69 -0.10 -19.45
C ALA A 220 11.76 1.35 -18.96
N THR A 221 11.92 1.56 -17.64
CA THR A 221 12.11 2.89 -17.04
C THR A 221 13.37 3.57 -17.60
N LEU A 222 14.48 2.84 -17.70
CA LEU A 222 15.73 3.36 -18.26
C LEU A 222 15.61 3.67 -19.76
N ALA A 223 14.85 2.88 -20.51
CA ALA A 223 14.58 3.16 -21.92
C ALA A 223 13.74 4.43 -22.08
N GLY A 224 12.68 4.59 -21.27
CA GLY A 224 11.86 5.79 -21.26
C GLY A 224 12.65 7.05 -20.88
N LEU A 225 13.53 6.95 -19.86
CA LEU A 225 14.40 8.05 -19.45
C LEU A 225 15.35 8.47 -20.59
N ARG A 226 15.99 7.53 -21.26
CA ARG A 226 16.86 7.83 -22.42
C ARG A 226 16.07 8.55 -23.52
N GLN A 227 14.89 8.05 -23.87
CA GLN A 227 14.04 8.67 -24.87
C GLN A 227 13.61 10.09 -24.45
N ALA A 228 13.26 10.31 -23.20
CA ALA A 228 12.93 11.62 -22.66
C ALA A 228 14.12 12.59 -22.76
N GLN A 229 15.31 12.12 -22.43
CA GLN A 229 16.55 12.92 -22.55
C GLN A 229 16.86 13.29 -24.01
N GLU A 230 16.75 12.32 -24.93
CA GLU A 230 16.96 12.55 -26.37
C GLU A 230 15.98 13.59 -26.96
N LEU A 231 14.76 13.63 -26.44
CA LEU A 231 13.73 14.59 -26.85
C LEU A 231 13.75 15.91 -26.07
N GLY A 232 14.67 16.08 -25.11
CA GLY A 232 14.74 17.27 -24.25
C GLY A 232 13.53 17.40 -23.30
N MET A 233 12.87 16.29 -22.96
CA MET A 233 11.67 16.25 -22.11
C MET A 233 11.97 15.91 -20.65
N SER A 234 13.24 15.71 -20.29
CA SER A 234 13.64 15.47 -18.89
C SER A 234 13.92 16.79 -18.17
N ALA A 235 13.58 16.84 -16.88
CA ALA A 235 14.04 17.95 -16.02
C ALA A 235 15.57 17.91 -15.88
N ASP A 236 16.17 19.09 -15.75
CA ASP A 236 17.59 19.20 -15.48
C ASP A 236 17.89 18.56 -14.10
N PRO A 237 18.79 17.57 -14.01
CA PRO A 237 19.11 16.90 -12.75
C PRO A 237 19.64 17.83 -11.66
N ASP A 238 20.20 18.96 -12.03
CA ASP A 238 20.79 19.91 -11.08
C ASP A 238 19.83 21.04 -10.63
N GLY A 239 18.60 21.09 -11.14
CA GLY A 239 17.54 22.00 -10.67
C GLY A 239 17.88 23.50 -10.75
N ALA A 240 18.88 23.88 -11.49
CA ALA A 240 19.39 25.23 -11.56
C ALA A 240 19.14 25.85 -12.95
N SER A 241 17.86 26.17 -13.24
CA SER A 241 17.57 27.26 -14.17
C SER A 241 16.06 27.47 -14.29
N ALA A 242 15.49 28.34 -13.49
CA ALA A 242 14.37 29.21 -13.86
C ALA A 242 14.42 30.46 -12.97
#